data_4dfd261ced5f9d32e12cd8b027b2b23a
#
_entry.id   4dfd261ced5f9d32e12cd8b027b2b23a
#
_cell.length_a   1.000
_cell.length_b   1.000
_cell.length_c   1.000
_cell.angle_alpha   90.00
_cell.angle_beta   90.00
_cell.angle_gamma   90.00
#
_symmetry.space_group_name_H-M   'P 1'
#
loop_
_entity.id
_entity.type
_entity.pdbx_description
1 polymer ?
#
loop_
_entity_poly.entity_id
_entity_poly.type
_entity_poly.pdbx_seq_one_letter_code
_entity_poly.pdbx_strand_id
1 'polypeptide(L)'
;MKNLNKRCRQHWARREDEMKNNLTDRKLRILEFIIQEYIHTAEPIGSRTISKNQGLNVSAATIRNEMSDLEELGLLVQPHTSAGRIPSEKAYEIYVKNMMGSNFLEEYDKQMIQSKLGKNIDKISTLLQESLDLISELTNYTSIGILETQNRKRVLKNISLVPIDSRRIVIVTVLDDGEVRNDTMILHQIIDTEALRLISDAINESLVGKCYEDISESLFPYIKSKISEYTVALDDIFSFLEEKIHHPNDSFQLVFHGMTNIFNHPEFNDISRARSFFTMMKEEDLLKKVLDIRGIEKDNINIVIGDDRMDSVMRDCSIITANYI
;
A
#
# COMPACT_ATOMS: atom_id res chain seq x y z
N MET A 1 -22.04 2.07 17.08
CA MET A 1 -21.02 2.55 16.15
C MET A 1 -21.55 2.97 14.76
N LYS A 2 -22.56 2.35 14.16
CA LYS A 2 -23.09 2.72 12.81
C LYS A 2 -23.74 4.13 12.74
N ASN A 3 -24.22 4.69 13.83
CA ASN A 3 -24.90 6.01 13.85
C ASN A 3 -23.95 7.22 13.97
N LEU A 4 -22.73 7.05 14.49
CA LEU A 4 -21.72 8.13 14.51
C LEU A 4 -21.18 8.40 13.11
N ASN A 5 -20.92 7.34 12.32
CA ASN A 5 -20.39 7.47 10.97
C ASN A 5 -21.37 8.18 10.01
N LYS A 6 -22.68 7.96 10.19
CA LYS A 6 -23.71 8.61 9.36
C LYS A 6 -23.87 10.12 9.70
N ARG A 7 -23.73 10.50 10.95
CA ARG A 7 -23.74 11.91 11.38
C ARG A 7 -22.49 12.68 10.94
N CYS A 8 -21.31 12.06 11.00
CA CYS A 8 -20.09 12.65 10.47
C CYS A 8 -20.21 12.87 8.95
N ARG A 9 -20.61 11.88 8.17
CA ARG A 9 -20.78 12.01 6.70
C ARG A 9 -21.80 13.10 6.34
N GLN A 10 -22.92 13.21 7.07
CA GLN A 10 -23.90 14.26 6.81
C GLN A 10 -23.40 15.67 7.21
N HIS A 11 -22.56 15.77 8.23
CA HIS A 11 -21.96 17.04 8.64
C HIS A 11 -20.89 17.51 7.64
N TRP A 12 -20.12 16.57 7.07
CA TRP A 12 -19.13 16.84 6.02
C TRP A 12 -19.80 17.25 4.70
N ALA A 13 -20.80 16.50 4.25
CA ALA A 13 -21.56 16.84 3.04
C ALA A 13 -22.22 18.23 3.11
N ARG A 14 -22.73 18.61 4.28
CA ARG A 14 -23.33 19.94 4.48
C ARG A 14 -22.29 21.07 4.45
N ARG A 15 -21.10 20.85 4.98
CA ARG A 15 -19.99 21.79 4.88
C ARG A 15 -19.42 21.90 3.46
N GLU A 16 -19.40 20.81 2.69
CA GLU A 16 -18.99 20.83 1.28
C GLU A 16 -19.97 21.64 0.43
N ASP A 17 -21.29 21.52 0.67
CA ASP A 17 -22.30 22.30 -0.03
C ASP A 17 -22.28 23.79 0.34
N GLU A 18 -22.04 24.13 1.58
CA GLU A 18 -21.88 25.52 2.04
C GLU A 18 -20.60 26.17 1.47
N MET A 19 -19.54 25.40 1.30
CA MET A 19 -18.31 25.90 0.65
C MET A 19 -18.45 26.09 -0.85
N LYS A 20 -19.14 25.19 -1.55
CA LYS A 20 -19.42 25.34 -3.00
C LYS A 20 -20.19 26.62 -3.29
N ASN A 21 -21.09 27.04 -2.38
CA ASN A 21 -21.85 28.28 -2.53
C ASN A 21 -21.02 29.56 -2.27
N ASN A 22 -19.86 29.46 -1.59
CA ASN A 22 -19.00 30.58 -1.27
C ASN A 22 -17.81 30.76 -2.24
N LEU A 23 -17.55 29.78 -3.11
CA LEU A 23 -16.46 29.81 -4.07
C LEU A 23 -16.98 30.30 -5.43
N THR A 24 -16.73 31.58 -5.71
CA THR A 24 -17.01 32.14 -7.05
C THR A 24 -16.03 31.54 -8.08
N ASP A 25 -16.43 31.53 -9.37
CA ASP A 25 -15.54 31.07 -10.47
C ASP A 25 -14.17 31.76 -10.45
N ARG A 26 -14.13 33.02 -10.01
CA ARG A 26 -12.89 33.77 -9.88
C ARG A 26 -12.01 33.21 -8.77
N LYS A 27 -12.57 32.91 -7.60
CA LYS A 27 -11.83 32.28 -6.48
C LYS A 27 -11.29 30.92 -6.88
N LEU A 28 -12.10 30.13 -7.59
CA LEU A 28 -11.67 28.80 -8.09
C LEU A 28 -10.50 28.92 -9.07
N ARG A 29 -10.53 29.84 -10.02
CA ARG A 29 -9.41 30.07 -10.96
C ARG A 29 -8.14 30.55 -10.27
N ILE A 30 -8.27 31.42 -9.27
CA ILE A 30 -7.12 31.88 -8.47
C ILE A 30 -6.54 30.73 -7.67
N LEU A 31 -7.39 29.91 -7.05
CA LEU A 31 -6.97 28.73 -6.28
C LEU A 31 -6.26 27.71 -7.18
N GLU A 32 -6.84 27.41 -8.34
CA GLU A 32 -6.25 26.52 -9.33
C GLU A 32 -4.86 27.00 -9.77
N PHE A 33 -4.74 28.28 -10.12
CA PHE A 33 -3.45 28.86 -10.49
C PHE A 33 -2.41 28.72 -9.37
N ILE A 34 -2.81 29.03 -8.13
CA ILE A 34 -1.88 28.92 -6.98
C ILE A 34 -1.44 27.49 -6.78
N ILE A 35 -2.35 26.50 -6.91
CA ILE A 35 -2.03 25.09 -6.75
C ILE A 35 -1.05 24.63 -7.86
N GLN A 36 -1.37 24.93 -9.12
CA GLN A 36 -0.54 24.53 -10.26
C GLN A 36 0.87 25.14 -10.17
N GLU A 37 0.96 26.42 -9.85
CA GLU A 37 2.23 27.12 -9.73
C GLU A 37 3.05 26.60 -8.55
N TYR A 38 2.40 26.32 -7.41
CA TYR A 38 3.05 25.76 -6.24
C TYR A 38 3.57 24.34 -6.47
N ILE A 39 2.83 23.51 -7.22
CA ILE A 39 3.28 22.16 -7.60
C ILE A 39 4.59 22.24 -8.42
N HIS A 40 4.72 23.27 -9.27
CA HIS A 40 5.92 23.42 -10.12
C HIS A 40 7.10 24.06 -9.40
N THR A 41 6.85 25.00 -8.48
CA THR A 41 7.93 25.84 -7.91
C THR A 41 8.26 25.50 -6.46
N ALA A 42 7.32 24.89 -5.73
CA ALA A 42 7.35 24.70 -4.27
C ALA A 42 7.57 26.03 -3.50
N GLU A 43 7.30 27.19 -4.12
CA GLU A 43 7.47 28.52 -3.53
C GLU A 43 6.12 29.19 -3.25
N PRO A 44 5.99 29.97 -2.14
CA PRO A 44 4.75 30.70 -1.84
C PRO A 44 4.41 31.72 -2.93
N ILE A 45 3.15 31.68 -3.40
CA ILE A 45 2.69 32.47 -4.54
C ILE A 45 2.16 33.84 -4.10
N GLY A 46 2.69 34.92 -4.70
CA GLY A 46 2.27 36.28 -4.43
C GLY A 46 1.18 36.80 -5.40
N SER A 47 0.35 37.77 -4.96
CA SER A 47 -0.71 38.36 -5.78
C SER A 47 -0.17 39.04 -7.07
N ARG A 48 1.09 39.50 -7.07
CA ARG A 48 1.73 40.08 -8.26
C ARG A 48 2.06 39.04 -9.30
N THR A 49 2.41 37.83 -8.91
CA THR A 49 2.68 36.71 -9.81
C THR A 49 1.39 36.33 -10.53
N ILE A 50 0.29 36.21 -9.78
CA ILE A 50 -1.05 35.87 -10.30
C ILE A 50 -1.55 36.96 -11.26
N SER A 51 -1.36 38.25 -10.93
CA SER A 51 -1.83 39.37 -11.75
C SER A 51 -1.14 39.51 -13.11
N LYS A 52 0.05 38.92 -13.26
CA LYS A 52 0.77 38.85 -14.54
C LYS A 52 0.23 37.77 -15.48
N ASN A 53 -0.58 36.86 -14.97
CA ASN A 53 -1.19 35.82 -15.79
C ASN A 53 -2.32 36.43 -16.63
N GLN A 54 -2.20 36.35 -17.95
CA GLN A 54 -3.12 36.99 -18.91
C GLN A 54 -4.56 36.44 -18.86
N GLY A 55 -4.78 35.28 -18.23
CA GLY A 55 -6.10 34.62 -18.18
C GLY A 55 -7.05 35.18 -17.12
N LEU A 56 -6.57 35.95 -16.14
CA LEU A 56 -7.41 36.41 -15.01
C LEU A 56 -7.88 37.84 -15.12
N ASN A 57 -7.21 38.73 -15.86
CA ASN A 57 -7.56 40.14 -16.10
C ASN A 57 -8.02 40.93 -14.85
N VAL A 58 -7.35 40.68 -13.69
CA VAL A 58 -7.73 41.25 -12.39
C VAL A 58 -6.52 41.95 -11.75
N SER A 59 -6.76 43.06 -11.06
CA SER A 59 -5.71 43.82 -10.38
C SER A 59 -5.08 43.02 -9.23
N ALA A 60 -3.78 43.27 -8.94
CA ALA A 60 -3.10 42.63 -7.80
C ALA A 60 -3.77 42.92 -6.45
N ALA A 61 -4.47 44.06 -6.32
CA ALA A 61 -5.21 44.39 -5.11
C ALA A 61 -6.45 43.52 -4.96
N THR A 62 -7.21 43.29 -6.05
CA THR A 62 -8.37 42.40 -6.05
C THR A 62 -7.94 40.97 -5.77
N ILE A 63 -6.84 40.52 -6.41
CA ILE A 63 -6.30 39.17 -6.17
C ILE A 63 -5.90 38.98 -4.70
N ARG A 64 -5.30 40.01 -4.07
CA ARG A 64 -4.95 39.96 -2.64
C ARG A 64 -6.18 39.77 -1.76
N ASN A 65 -7.28 40.44 -2.07
CA ASN A 65 -8.54 40.28 -1.32
C ASN A 65 -9.10 38.86 -1.50
N GLU A 66 -9.14 38.36 -2.73
CA GLU A 66 -9.59 36.97 -2.99
C GLU A 66 -8.71 35.93 -2.31
N MET A 67 -7.39 36.16 -2.25
CA MET A 67 -6.46 35.29 -1.52
C MET A 67 -6.72 35.34 0.00
N SER A 68 -7.09 36.51 0.55
CA SER A 68 -7.46 36.65 1.96
C SER A 68 -8.74 35.88 2.27
N ASP A 69 -9.75 35.98 1.40
CA ASP A 69 -10.99 35.23 1.54
C ASP A 69 -10.75 33.72 1.46
N LEU A 70 -9.87 33.28 0.55
CA LEU A 70 -9.48 31.86 0.43
C LEU A 70 -8.73 31.37 1.67
N GLU A 71 -7.94 32.22 2.29
CA GLU A 71 -7.25 31.93 3.55
C GLU A 71 -8.26 31.81 4.71
N GLU A 72 -9.25 32.72 4.80
CA GLU A 72 -10.33 32.64 5.79
C GLU A 72 -11.18 31.36 5.63
N LEU A 73 -11.34 30.87 4.40
CA LEU A 73 -11.99 29.60 4.10
C LEU A 73 -11.10 28.37 4.43
N GLY A 74 -9.85 28.61 4.82
CA GLY A 74 -8.88 27.57 5.14
C GLY A 74 -8.33 26.84 3.91
N LEU A 75 -8.41 27.46 2.72
CA LEU A 75 -7.90 26.89 1.46
C LEU A 75 -6.46 27.33 1.16
N LEU A 76 -6.04 28.45 1.72
CA LEU A 76 -4.69 28.96 1.61
C LEU A 76 -4.10 29.18 3.00
N VAL A 77 -2.76 29.09 3.08
CA VAL A 77 -2.01 29.33 4.31
C VAL A 77 -0.89 30.31 4.00
N GLN A 78 -0.63 31.23 4.92
CA GLN A 78 0.52 32.12 4.86
C GLN A 78 1.66 31.56 5.72
N PRO A 79 2.74 31.03 5.16
CA PRO A 79 3.80 30.42 5.95
C PRO A 79 4.55 31.44 6.83
N HIS A 80 4.70 32.71 6.35
CA HIS A 80 5.36 33.80 7.08
C HIS A 80 4.71 35.14 6.71
N THR A 81 4.77 36.11 7.60
CA THR A 81 4.09 37.43 7.49
C THR A 81 4.40 38.20 6.18
N SER A 82 5.54 37.98 5.54
CA SER A 82 5.95 38.62 4.27
C SER A 82 5.86 37.68 3.07
N ALA A 83 5.50 36.43 3.28
CA ALA A 83 5.42 35.44 2.21
C ALA A 83 4.11 35.54 1.41
N GLY A 84 4.10 34.95 0.21
CA GLY A 84 2.89 34.67 -0.54
C GLY A 84 1.96 33.70 0.20
N ARG A 85 1.14 33.01 -0.55
CA ARG A 85 0.25 31.97 -0.01
C ARG A 85 0.62 30.60 -0.59
N ILE A 86 0.44 29.55 0.19
CA ILE A 86 0.57 28.16 -0.23
C ILE A 86 -0.80 27.47 -0.09
N PRO A 87 -1.09 26.44 -0.92
CA PRO A 87 -2.30 25.66 -0.79
C PRO A 87 -2.32 24.88 0.53
N SER A 88 -3.49 24.75 1.15
CA SER A 88 -3.72 23.82 2.26
C SER A 88 -4.05 22.41 1.72
N GLU A 89 -4.05 21.39 2.59
CA GLU A 89 -4.52 20.04 2.25
C GLU A 89 -5.95 20.07 1.67
N LYS A 90 -6.83 20.86 2.29
CA LYS A 90 -8.20 21.06 1.83
C LYS A 90 -8.30 21.69 0.44
N ALA A 91 -7.35 22.54 0.05
CA ALA A 91 -7.27 23.09 -1.30
C ALA A 91 -6.96 22.01 -2.33
N TYR A 92 -6.01 21.12 -2.02
CA TYR A 92 -5.69 19.98 -2.88
C TYR A 92 -6.86 19.01 -3.02
N GLU A 93 -7.62 18.74 -1.95
CA GLU A 93 -8.82 17.90 -2.05
C GLU A 93 -9.85 18.48 -3.01
N ILE A 94 -10.11 19.80 -2.93
CA ILE A 94 -11.03 20.48 -3.86
C ILE A 94 -10.50 20.44 -5.28
N TYR A 95 -9.20 20.67 -5.47
CA TYR A 95 -8.54 20.64 -6.77
C TYR A 95 -8.70 19.27 -7.45
N VAL A 96 -8.37 18.20 -6.74
CA VAL A 96 -8.47 16.84 -7.28
C VAL A 96 -9.91 16.46 -7.61
N LYS A 97 -10.86 16.80 -6.72
CA LYS A 97 -12.27 16.41 -6.90
C LYS A 97 -13.01 17.20 -7.97
N ASN A 98 -12.69 18.49 -8.15
CA ASN A 98 -13.53 19.38 -8.94
C ASN A 98 -12.84 20.09 -10.10
N MET A 99 -11.51 20.23 -10.04
CA MET A 99 -10.75 21.10 -10.96
C MET A 99 -9.78 20.31 -11.82
N MET A 100 -9.35 19.14 -11.34
CA MET A 100 -8.45 18.27 -12.09
C MET A 100 -9.24 17.65 -13.26
N GLY A 101 -8.96 18.12 -14.47
CA GLY A 101 -9.52 17.51 -15.69
C GLY A 101 -8.99 16.09 -15.87
N SER A 102 -9.78 15.22 -16.52
CA SER A 102 -9.27 13.92 -16.97
C SER A 102 -8.20 14.18 -18.03
N ASN A 103 -6.94 14.15 -17.63
CA ASN A 103 -5.85 14.16 -18.59
C ASN A 103 -5.85 12.83 -19.34
N PHE A 104 -5.98 12.86 -20.65
CA PHE A 104 -5.79 11.68 -21.47
C PHE A 104 -4.31 11.32 -21.46
N LEU A 105 -4.02 10.03 -21.28
CA LEU A 105 -2.67 9.50 -21.43
C LEU A 105 -2.11 9.93 -22.81
N GLU A 106 -0.87 10.40 -22.80
CA GLU A 106 -0.16 10.68 -24.03
C GLU A 106 0.03 9.40 -24.86
N GLU A 107 0.22 9.54 -26.16
CA GLU A 107 0.36 8.37 -27.04
C GLU A 107 1.60 7.54 -26.69
N TYR A 108 2.65 8.18 -26.20
CA TYR A 108 3.84 7.51 -25.67
C TYR A 108 3.51 6.62 -24.47
N ASP A 109 2.74 7.11 -23.50
CA ASP A 109 2.35 6.36 -22.31
C ASP A 109 1.50 5.14 -22.68
N LYS A 110 0.55 5.31 -23.61
CA LYS A 110 -0.26 4.20 -24.11
C LYS A 110 0.58 3.12 -24.77
N GLN A 111 1.56 3.50 -25.58
CA GLN A 111 2.49 2.55 -26.22
C GLN A 111 3.33 1.82 -25.17
N MET A 112 3.80 2.51 -24.15
CA MET A 112 4.55 1.92 -23.06
C MET A 112 3.71 0.89 -22.30
N ILE A 113 2.46 1.25 -21.94
CA ILE A 113 1.51 0.35 -21.30
C ILE A 113 1.29 -0.91 -22.16
N GLN A 114 1.00 -0.73 -23.45
CA GLN A 114 0.78 -1.85 -24.37
C GLN A 114 2.03 -2.75 -24.51
N SER A 115 3.22 -2.17 -24.56
CA SER A 115 4.46 -2.93 -24.73
C SER A 115 4.80 -3.78 -23.52
N LYS A 116 4.53 -3.31 -22.31
CA LYS A 116 4.81 -4.01 -21.05
C LYS A 116 3.70 -4.98 -20.66
N LEU A 117 2.43 -4.56 -20.73
CA LEU A 117 1.30 -5.36 -20.27
C LEU A 117 0.58 -6.13 -21.38
N GLY A 118 0.87 -5.85 -22.65
CA GLY A 118 0.28 -6.54 -23.81
C GLY A 118 0.83 -7.95 -24.07
N LYS A 119 1.78 -8.43 -23.27
CA LYS A 119 2.32 -9.78 -23.34
C LYS A 119 1.40 -10.74 -22.60
N ASN A 120 1.32 -11.99 -23.06
CA ASN A 120 0.65 -13.04 -22.29
C ASN A 120 1.40 -13.27 -20.98
N ILE A 121 0.84 -12.78 -19.89
CA ILE A 121 1.38 -12.95 -18.54
C ILE A 121 0.55 -14.04 -17.87
N ASP A 122 1.16 -15.21 -17.68
CA ASP A 122 0.46 -16.38 -17.14
C ASP A 122 0.25 -16.33 -15.61
N LYS A 123 0.99 -15.45 -14.92
CA LYS A 123 0.95 -15.35 -13.46
C LYS A 123 0.53 -13.97 -13.00
N ILE A 124 -0.46 -13.91 -12.10
CA ILE A 124 -0.93 -12.67 -11.48
C ILE A 124 0.20 -11.92 -10.77
N SER A 125 1.11 -12.64 -10.09
CA SER A 125 2.26 -12.02 -9.42
C SER A 125 3.19 -11.29 -10.40
N THR A 126 3.44 -11.85 -11.56
CA THR A 126 4.25 -11.21 -12.62
C THR A 126 3.51 -10.00 -13.19
N LEU A 127 2.19 -10.11 -13.44
CA LEU A 127 1.38 -8.99 -13.89
C LEU A 127 1.41 -7.83 -12.89
N LEU A 128 1.30 -8.13 -11.59
CA LEU A 128 1.38 -7.12 -10.53
C LEU A 128 2.75 -6.42 -10.56
N GLN A 129 3.85 -7.19 -10.63
CA GLN A 129 5.20 -6.63 -10.68
C GLN A 129 5.40 -5.70 -11.87
N GLU A 130 5.04 -6.14 -13.08
CA GLU A 130 5.14 -5.34 -14.31
C GLU A 130 4.25 -4.08 -14.26
N SER A 131 3.07 -4.19 -13.66
CA SER A 131 2.17 -3.04 -13.48
C SER A 131 2.75 -2.01 -12.51
N LEU A 132 3.31 -2.44 -11.39
CA LEU A 132 3.92 -1.55 -10.40
C LEU A 132 5.18 -0.88 -10.93
N ASP A 133 6.00 -1.62 -11.67
CA ASP A 133 7.18 -1.08 -12.34
C ASP A 133 6.77 0.02 -13.34
N LEU A 134 5.76 -0.25 -14.16
CA LEU A 134 5.23 0.69 -15.13
C LEU A 134 4.65 1.95 -14.46
N ILE A 135 3.83 1.79 -13.41
CA ILE A 135 3.27 2.92 -12.66
C ILE A 135 4.38 3.78 -12.07
N SER A 136 5.38 3.13 -11.46
CA SER A 136 6.52 3.82 -10.87
C SER A 136 7.35 4.59 -11.92
N GLU A 137 7.53 4.04 -13.10
CA GLU A 137 8.25 4.68 -14.21
C GLU A 137 7.47 5.87 -14.80
N LEU A 138 6.16 5.73 -15.00
CA LEU A 138 5.31 6.79 -15.55
C LEU A 138 5.10 7.95 -14.57
N THR A 139 4.96 7.65 -13.28
CA THR A 139 4.62 8.66 -12.27
C THR A 139 5.82 9.22 -11.54
N ASN A 140 6.97 8.53 -11.61
CA ASN A 140 8.16 8.82 -10.79
C ASN A 140 7.90 8.77 -9.27
N TYR A 141 6.85 8.00 -8.84
CA TYR A 141 6.52 7.77 -7.44
C TYR A 141 6.83 6.33 -7.02
N THR A 142 6.82 6.10 -5.71
CA THR A 142 6.85 4.74 -5.16
C THR A 142 5.50 4.06 -5.38
N SER A 143 5.52 2.87 -5.94
CA SER A 143 4.35 2.03 -6.14
C SER A 143 4.37 0.84 -5.20
N ILE A 144 3.23 0.54 -4.59
CA ILE A 144 3.05 -0.57 -3.65
C ILE A 144 1.90 -1.43 -4.17
N GLY A 145 2.17 -2.70 -4.37
CA GLY A 145 1.16 -3.69 -4.72
C GLY A 145 0.94 -4.66 -3.57
N ILE A 146 -0.32 -5.02 -3.39
CA ILE A 146 -0.74 -6.02 -2.42
C ILE A 146 -1.43 -7.12 -3.20
N LEU A 147 -0.82 -8.28 -3.22
CA LEU A 147 -1.44 -9.48 -3.72
C LEU A 147 -2.03 -10.21 -2.52
N GLU A 148 -3.35 -10.16 -2.39
CA GLU A 148 -4.04 -10.99 -1.43
C GLU A 148 -3.97 -12.43 -1.95
N THR A 149 -3.20 -13.26 -1.27
CA THR A 149 -3.31 -14.70 -1.48
C THR A 149 -4.66 -15.08 -0.92
N GLN A 150 -5.68 -15.10 -1.81
CA GLN A 150 -7.04 -15.48 -1.42
C GLN A 150 -6.96 -16.74 -0.57
N ASN A 151 -7.81 -16.83 0.45
CA ASN A 151 -8.19 -18.03 1.21
C ASN A 151 -8.76 -19.12 0.27
N ARG A 152 -8.07 -19.42 -0.83
CA ARG A 152 -8.30 -20.67 -1.54
C ARG A 152 -7.80 -21.75 -0.60
N LYS A 153 -8.68 -22.67 -0.29
CA LYS A 153 -8.32 -23.90 0.42
C LYS A 153 -7.17 -24.55 -0.34
N ARG A 154 -5.96 -24.24 0.08
CA ARG A 154 -4.73 -24.74 -0.58
C ARG A 154 -4.51 -26.17 -0.15
N VAL A 155 -4.39 -27.08 -1.08
CA VAL A 155 -4.22 -28.50 -0.79
C VAL A 155 -2.73 -28.82 -0.72
N LEU A 156 -2.31 -29.41 0.39
CA LEU A 156 -0.95 -29.88 0.55
C LEU A 156 -0.63 -31.00 -0.44
N LYS A 157 0.43 -30.81 -1.22
CA LYS A 157 0.93 -31.81 -2.17
C LYS A 157 2.16 -32.55 -1.66
N ASN A 158 3.02 -31.87 -0.91
CA ASN A 158 4.22 -32.50 -0.37
C ASN A 158 4.81 -31.65 0.76
N ILE A 159 5.37 -32.33 1.78
CA ILE A 159 6.27 -31.73 2.77
C ILE A 159 7.57 -32.53 2.74
N SER A 160 8.70 -31.82 2.61
CA SER A 160 10.04 -32.41 2.68
C SER A 160 10.86 -31.76 3.78
N LEU A 161 11.49 -32.57 4.63
CA LEU A 161 12.37 -32.13 5.70
C LEU A 161 13.81 -32.33 5.24
N VAL A 162 14.52 -31.22 5.00
CA VAL A 162 15.89 -31.24 4.45
C VAL A 162 16.87 -30.79 5.53
N PRO A 163 17.82 -31.62 5.98
CA PRO A 163 18.80 -31.21 6.97
C PRO A 163 19.80 -30.19 6.39
N ILE A 164 20.05 -29.11 7.15
CA ILE A 164 21.16 -28.15 6.90
C ILE A 164 22.38 -28.61 7.72
N ASP A 165 22.14 -28.94 8.99
CA ASP A 165 23.14 -29.49 9.91
C ASP A 165 22.44 -30.38 10.97
N SER A 166 23.12 -30.71 12.06
CA SER A 166 22.65 -31.64 13.09
C SER A 166 21.38 -31.20 13.82
N ARG A 167 21.00 -29.91 13.76
CA ARG A 167 19.80 -29.33 14.42
C ARG A 167 18.97 -28.42 13.55
N ARG A 168 19.51 -27.93 12.43
CA ARG A 168 18.75 -27.05 11.53
C ARG A 168 18.24 -27.83 10.35
N ILE A 169 16.97 -27.65 10.07
CA ILE A 169 16.31 -28.23 8.91
C ILE A 169 15.60 -27.14 8.11
N VAL A 170 15.41 -27.38 6.83
CA VAL A 170 14.48 -26.65 5.98
C VAL A 170 13.25 -27.51 5.79
N ILE A 171 12.07 -26.93 6.06
CA ILE A 171 10.78 -27.51 5.72
C ILE A 171 10.40 -26.95 4.36
N VAL A 172 10.31 -27.81 3.35
CA VAL A 172 9.84 -27.45 2.00
C VAL A 172 8.40 -27.93 1.87
N THR A 173 7.47 -26.99 1.77
CA THR A 173 6.03 -27.26 1.59
C THR A 173 5.62 -26.96 0.16
N VAL A 174 4.99 -27.90 -0.54
CA VAL A 174 4.47 -27.75 -1.89
C VAL A 174 2.94 -27.81 -1.86
N LEU A 175 2.30 -26.80 -2.44
CA LEU A 175 0.85 -26.67 -2.52
C LEU A 175 0.32 -26.97 -3.94
N ASP A 176 -0.98 -27.16 -4.09
CA ASP A 176 -1.61 -27.56 -5.35
C ASP A 176 -1.63 -26.46 -6.43
N ASP A 177 -1.50 -25.21 -6.03
CA ASP A 177 -1.33 -24.05 -6.93
C ASP A 177 0.10 -23.88 -7.47
N GLY A 178 1.02 -24.78 -7.05
CA GLY A 178 2.43 -24.75 -7.41
C GLY A 178 3.27 -23.81 -6.53
N GLU A 179 2.70 -23.24 -5.48
CA GLU A 179 3.46 -22.49 -4.48
C GLU A 179 4.41 -23.44 -3.74
N VAL A 180 5.66 -23.01 -3.60
CA VAL A 180 6.69 -23.73 -2.82
C VAL A 180 7.17 -22.81 -1.70
N ARG A 181 6.97 -23.22 -0.46
CA ARG A 181 7.42 -22.50 0.74
C ARG A 181 8.65 -23.18 1.30
N ASN A 182 9.59 -22.36 1.75
CA ASN A 182 10.83 -22.81 2.38
C ASN A 182 10.96 -22.11 3.74
N ASP A 183 10.84 -22.89 4.79
CA ASP A 183 10.98 -22.39 6.16
C ASP A 183 12.13 -23.09 6.86
N THR A 184 12.98 -22.32 7.53
CA THR A 184 14.10 -22.88 8.32
C THR A 184 13.71 -22.92 9.79
N MET A 185 13.92 -24.06 10.43
CA MET A 185 13.69 -24.24 11.87
C MET A 185 14.88 -24.91 12.58
N ILE A 186 14.91 -24.75 13.89
CA ILE A 186 15.91 -25.36 14.77
C ILE A 186 15.19 -26.42 15.62
N LEU A 187 15.68 -27.65 15.59
CA LEU A 187 15.19 -28.74 16.40
C LEU A 187 15.84 -28.74 17.80
N HIS A 188 15.09 -29.09 18.81
CA HIS A 188 15.62 -29.22 20.17
C HIS A 188 16.57 -30.42 20.33
N GLN A 189 16.42 -31.44 19.50
CA GLN A 189 17.28 -32.62 19.51
C GLN A 189 18.04 -32.81 18.18
N ILE A 190 19.14 -33.58 18.23
CA ILE A 190 19.89 -33.98 17.04
C ILE A 190 19.12 -35.13 16.39
N ILE A 191 18.86 -35.03 15.09
CA ILE A 191 18.16 -36.03 14.28
C ILE A 191 18.99 -36.37 13.06
N ASP A 192 19.08 -37.63 12.74
CA ASP A 192 19.74 -38.10 11.52
C ASP A 192 18.81 -37.97 10.29
N THR A 193 19.41 -38.09 9.13
CA THR A 193 18.71 -37.92 7.84
C THR A 193 17.64 -39.00 7.62
N GLU A 194 17.85 -40.22 8.11
CA GLU A 194 16.90 -41.32 7.94
C GLU A 194 15.64 -41.08 8.79
N ALA A 195 15.82 -40.59 10.05
CA ALA A 195 14.72 -40.19 10.92
C ALA A 195 13.91 -39.05 10.29
N LEU A 196 14.56 -38.01 9.72
CA LEU A 196 13.86 -36.93 9.03
C LEU A 196 13.06 -37.44 7.84
N ARG A 197 13.57 -38.42 7.08
CA ARG A 197 12.86 -39.04 5.99
C ARG A 197 11.62 -39.77 6.49
N LEU A 198 11.71 -40.59 7.53
CA LEU A 198 10.60 -41.32 8.13
C LEU A 198 9.51 -40.36 8.65
N ILE A 199 9.91 -39.26 9.28
CA ILE A 199 8.99 -38.22 9.76
C ILE A 199 8.30 -37.54 8.56
N SER A 200 9.05 -37.19 7.50
CA SER A 200 8.50 -36.60 6.29
C SER A 200 7.49 -37.52 5.61
N ASP A 201 7.81 -38.83 5.48
CA ASP A 201 6.93 -39.83 4.89
C ASP A 201 5.61 -39.97 5.68
N ALA A 202 5.69 -40.03 7.02
CA ALA A 202 4.49 -40.14 7.85
C ALA A 202 3.61 -38.89 7.85
N ILE A 203 4.25 -37.70 7.78
CA ILE A 203 3.52 -36.43 7.62
C ILE A 203 2.80 -36.43 6.26
N ASN A 204 3.49 -36.78 5.18
CA ASN A 204 2.92 -36.81 3.84
C ASN A 204 1.78 -37.82 3.74
N GLU A 205 1.95 -39.04 4.26
CA GLU A 205 0.90 -40.06 4.25
C GLU A 205 -0.39 -39.58 4.95
N SER A 206 -0.26 -38.71 5.96
CA SER A 206 -1.36 -38.26 6.78
C SER A 206 -1.98 -36.96 6.32
N LEU A 207 -1.20 -36.05 5.71
CA LEU A 207 -1.59 -34.67 5.44
C LEU A 207 -1.71 -34.33 3.93
N VAL A 208 -1.06 -35.07 3.03
CA VAL A 208 -1.20 -34.83 1.58
C VAL A 208 -2.66 -35.00 1.15
N GLY A 209 -3.14 -34.10 0.32
CA GLY A 209 -4.52 -34.05 -0.14
C GLY A 209 -5.48 -33.35 0.82
N LYS A 210 -5.04 -32.96 2.00
CA LYS A 210 -5.82 -32.14 2.93
C LYS A 210 -5.61 -30.67 2.65
N CYS A 211 -6.62 -29.89 3.03
CA CYS A 211 -6.51 -28.45 3.01
C CYS A 211 -5.46 -27.99 4.02
N TYR A 212 -4.52 -27.17 3.60
CA TYR A 212 -3.42 -26.69 4.44
C TYR A 212 -3.93 -25.95 5.68
N GLU A 213 -4.98 -25.16 5.51
CA GLU A 213 -5.60 -24.40 6.59
C GLU A 213 -6.44 -25.26 7.54
N ASP A 214 -6.86 -26.47 7.10
CA ASP A 214 -7.63 -27.41 7.92
C ASP A 214 -6.72 -28.40 8.69
N ILE A 215 -5.38 -28.30 8.54
CA ILE A 215 -4.43 -29.05 9.33
C ILE A 215 -4.48 -28.54 10.75
N SER A 216 -4.94 -29.37 11.68
CA SER A 216 -5.18 -29.01 13.07
C SER A 216 -4.48 -29.97 14.03
N GLU A 217 -4.33 -29.55 15.30
CA GLU A 217 -3.78 -30.37 16.37
C GLU A 217 -4.40 -31.77 16.45
N SER A 218 -5.65 -31.92 16.03
CA SER A 218 -6.34 -33.22 16.10
C SER A 218 -5.72 -34.32 15.23
N LEU A 219 -4.91 -33.96 14.24
CA LEU A 219 -4.20 -34.90 13.35
C LEU A 219 -2.85 -35.35 13.91
N PHE A 220 -2.23 -34.54 14.76
CA PHE A 220 -0.88 -34.77 15.26
C PHE A 220 -0.78 -36.02 16.18
N PRO A 221 -1.71 -36.30 17.08
CA PRO A 221 -1.65 -37.53 17.89
C PRO A 221 -1.63 -38.82 17.04
N TYR A 222 -2.33 -38.82 15.90
CA TYR A 222 -2.31 -39.96 15.00
C TYR A 222 -0.95 -40.14 14.33
N ILE A 223 -0.33 -39.08 13.91
CA ILE A 223 1.02 -39.12 13.28
C ILE A 223 2.06 -39.55 14.35
N LYS A 224 1.99 -38.98 15.56
CA LYS A 224 2.84 -39.37 16.68
C LYS A 224 2.73 -40.84 17.07
N SER A 225 1.55 -41.41 16.98
CA SER A 225 1.35 -42.85 17.27
C SER A 225 2.07 -43.76 16.26
N LYS A 226 2.28 -43.29 15.03
CA LYS A 226 2.99 -44.04 14.00
C LYS A 226 4.53 -43.98 14.17
N ILE A 227 5.06 -42.92 14.79
CA ILE A 227 6.50 -42.73 14.96
C ILE A 227 6.79 -42.30 16.39
N SER A 228 6.56 -43.24 17.34
CA SER A 228 6.73 -42.96 18.76
C SER A 228 8.16 -42.70 19.21
N GLU A 229 9.15 -43.07 18.38
CA GLU A 229 10.57 -42.93 18.67
C GLU A 229 11.10 -41.49 18.52
N TYR A 230 10.40 -40.62 17.75
CA TYR A 230 10.84 -39.26 17.43
C TYR A 230 9.85 -38.19 17.92
N THR A 231 9.17 -38.44 19.04
CA THR A 231 8.10 -37.58 19.56
C THR A 231 8.51 -36.13 19.76
N VAL A 232 9.71 -35.87 20.28
CA VAL A 232 10.19 -34.49 20.55
C VAL A 232 10.37 -33.71 19.25
N ALA A 233 10.95 -34.33 18.22
CA ALA A 233 11.12 -33.66 16.91
C ALA A 233 9.78 -33.43 16.19
N LEU A 234 8.83 -34.36 16.35
CA LEU A 234 7.49 -34.19 15.84
C LEU A 234 6.78 -33.03 16.54
N ASP A 235 6.95 -32.88 17.87
CA ASP A 235 6.41 -31.75 18.61
C ASP A 235 6.96 -30.42 18.10
N ASP A 236 8.28 -30.35 17.89
CA ASP A 236 8.93 -29.16 17.30
C ASP A 236 8.36 -28.82 15.92
N ILE A 237 8.29 -29.82 15.03
CA ILE A 237 7.81 -29.64 13.66
C ILE A 237 6.35 -29.25 13.63
N PHE A 238 5.50 -29.91 14.45
CA PHE A 238 4.07 -29.59 14.47
C PHE A 238 3.79 -28.22 15.06
N SER A 239 4.46 -27.83 16.17
CA SER A 239 4.34 -26.49 16.74
C SER A 239 4.73 -25.42 15.73
N PHE A 240 5.81 -25.66 14.97
CA PHE A 240 6.24 -24.78 13.91
C PHE A 240 5.23 -24.69 12.74
N LEU A 241 4.72 -25.82 12.29
CA LEU A 241 3.68 -25.87 11.24
C LEU A 241 2.41 -25.15 11.67
N GLU A 242 1.96 -25.35 12.92
CA GLU A 242 0.80 -24.65 13.48
C GLU A 242 1.01 -23.14 13.52
N GLU A 243 2.15 -22.70 14.02
CA GLU A 243 2.50 -21.29 14.02
C GLU A 243 2.38 -20.71 12.60
N LYS A 244 2.92 -21.42 11.60
CA LYS A 244 2.88 -20.99 10.19
C LYS A 244 1.50 -21.08 9.54
N ILE A 245 0.69 -22.05 9.93
CA ILE A 245 -0.67 -22.23 9.39
C ILE A 245 -1.65 -21.20 10.00
N HIS A 246 -1.52 -20.93 11.30
CA HIS A 246 -2.47 -20.08 12.02
C HIS A 246 -2.05 -18.60 12.09
N HIS A 247 -0.80 -18.27 11.76
CA HIS A 247 -0.42 -16.87 11.57
C HIS A 247 -0.76 -16.41 10.16
N PRO A 248 -1.86 -15.66 9.99
CA PRO A 248 -2.30 -15.17 8.67
C PRO A 248 -1.39 -14.06 8.08
N ASN A 249 -0.14 -13.94 8.56
CA ASN A 249 0.82 -13.00 7.99
C ASN A 249 1.15 -13.31 6.53
N ASP A 250 0.85 -14.53 6.05
CA ASP A 250 1.05 -14.95 4.66
C ASP A 250 -0.18 -14.71 3.77
N SER A 251 -1.21 -14.03 4.25
CA SER A 251 -2.42 -13.79 3.44
C SER A 251 -2.25 -12.74 2.36
N PHE A 252 -1.09 -12.09 2.27
CA PHE A 252 -0.77 -11.16 1.18
C PHE A 252 0.73 -11.01 1.01
N GLN A 253 1.10 -10.79 -0.22
CA GLN A 253 2.46 -10.45 -0.63
C GLN A 253 2.51 -8.95 -0.92
N LEU A 254 3.42 -8.25 -0.24
CA LEU A 254 3.75 -6.86 -0.53
C LEU A 254 4.84 -6.81 -1.60
N VAL A 255 4.59 -6.02 -2.63
CA VAL A 255 5.56 -5.77 -3.72
C VAL A 255 5.79 -4.27 -3.82
N PHE A 256 7.04 -3.84 -3.88
CA PHE A 256 7.43 -2.43 -3.96
C PHE A 256 8.22 -2.18 -5.23
N HIS A 257 7.90 -1.07 -5.93
CA HIS A 257 8.67 -0.56 -7.05
C HIS A 257 8.94 0.94 -6.89
N GLY A 258 10.09 1.40 -7.41
CA GLY A 258 10.45 2.82 -7.39
C GLY A 258 10.66 3.41 -5.99
N MET A 259 11.06 2.62 -5.00
CA MET A 259 11.30 3.13 -3.63
C MET A 259 12.34 4.25 -3.58
N THR A 260 13.28 4.28 -4.53
CA THR A 260 14.30 5.33 -4.63
C THR A 260 13.79 6.62 -5.26
N ASN A 261 12.61 6.59 -5.90
CA ASN A 261 12.04 7.77 -6.55
C ASN A 261 11.72 8.89 -5.56
N ILE A 262 11.54 8.55 -4.27
CA ILE A 262 11.35 9.57 -3.22
C ILE A 262 12.47 10.61 -3.19
N PHE A 263 13.71 10.22 -3.54
CA PHE A 263 14.85 11.15 -3.56
C PHE A 263 14.80 12.16 -4.70
N ASN A 264 13.90 11.99 -5.66
CA ASN A 264 13.65 12.99 -6.70
C ASN A 264 12.77 14.15 -6.18
N HIS A 265 12.20 14.00 -4.97
CA HIS A 265 11.32 15.00 -4.36
C HIS A 265 12.09 15.79 -3.28
N PRO A 266 12.07 17.13 -3.34
CA PRO A 266 12.84 17.98 -2.42
C PRO A 266 12.55 17.76 -0.94
N GLU A 267 11.33 17.31 -0.61
CA GLU A 267 10.86 17.02 0.76
C GLU A 267 11.67 15.90 1.42
N PHE A 268 12.23 14.99 0.62
CA PHE A 268 13.05 13.86 1.07
C PHE A 268 14.56 14.12 1.03
N ASN A 269 14.99 15.35 0.77
CA ASN A 269 16.41 15.74 0.95
C ASN A 269 16.82 15.68 2.43
N ASP A 270 15.87 15.72 3.35
CA ASP A 270 16.09 15.44 4.77
C ASP A 270 16.26 13.94 5.00
N ILE A 271 17.47 13.54 5.41
CA ILE A 271 17.84 12.14 5.69
C ILE A 271 16.94 11.54 6.78
N SER A 272 16.47 12.34 7.76
CA SER A 272 15.59 11.84 8.83
C SER A 272 14.22 11.46 8.29
N ARG A 273 13.64 12.25 7.39
CA ARG A 273 12.37 11.94 6.70
C ARG A 273 12.50 10.70 5.81
N ALA A 274 13.56 10.63 5.01
CA ALA A 274 13.83 9.46 4.18
C ALA A 274 13.97 8.18 5.02
N ARG A 275 14.72 8.24 6.13
CA ARG A 275 14.87 7.11 7.05
C ARG A 275 13.53 6.67 7.64
N SER A 276 12.71 7.59 8.09
CA SER A 276 11.38 7.31 8.66
C SER A 276 10.47 6.65 7.61
N PHE A 277 10.47 7.14 6.38
CA PHE A 277 9.74 6.52 5.27
C PHE A 277 10.17 5.07 5.04
N PHE A 278 11.47 4.78 4.91
CA PHE A 278 11.95 3.41 4.73
C PHE A 278 11.70 2.51 5.94
N THR A 279 11.73 3.05 7.15
CA THR A 279 11.40 2.29 8.36
C THR A 279 9.94 1.85 8.33
N MET A 280 9.04 2.78 8.01
CA MET A 280 7.61 2.51 7.91
C MET A 280 7.30 1.48 6.79
N MET A 281 7.99 1.57 5.64
CA MET A 281 7.80 0.61 4.54
C MET A 281 8.21 -0.84 4.92
N LYS A 282 8.95 -1.03 5.99
CA LYS A 282 9.29 -2.36 6.53
C LYS A 282 8.25 -2.89 7.52
N GLU A 283 7.38 -2.03 8.03
CA GLU A 283 6.37 -2.40 9.03
C GLU A 283 5.04 -2.73 8.33
N GLU A 284 4.84 -4.01 8.02
CA GLU A 284 3.65 -4.50 7.31
C GLU A 284 2.33 -4.10 7.98
N ASP A 285 2.26 -4.11 9.31
CA ASP A 285 1.05 -3.76 10.05
C ASP A 285 0.69 -2.28 9.93
N LEU A 286 1.70 -1.40 9.81
CA LEU A 286 1.46 0.03 9.54
C LEU A 286 0.98 0.22 8.11
N LEU A 287 1.60 -0.44 7.13
CA LEU A 287 1.16 -0.37 5.74
C LEU A 287 -0.27 -0.87 5.55
N LYS A 288 -0.65 -1.94 6.25
CA LYS A 288 -2.04 -2.45 6.25
C LYS A 288 -3.04 -1.42 6.74
N LYS A 289 -2.71 -0.70 7.82
CA LYS A 289 -3.55 0.36 8.38
C LYS A 289 -3.66 1.56 7.45
N VAL A 290 -2.56 1.95 6.83
CA VAL A 290 -2.47 3.09 5.91
C VAL A 290 -3.24 2.81 4.63
N LEU A 291 -3.12 1.60 4.09
CA LEU A 291 -3.74 1.24 2.83
C LEU A 291 -5.23 0.88 2.96
N ASP A 292 -5.75 0.68 4.19
CA ASP A 292 -7.14 0.28 4.55
C ASP A 292 -7.92 -0.41 3.41
N ILE A 293 -7.36 -1.53 2.95
CA ILE A 293 -7.77 -2.23 1.73
C ILE A 293 -9.24 -2.68 1.80
N ARG A 294 -9.77 -2.82 3.00
CA ARG A 294 -11.14 -3.33 3.25
C ARG A 294 -12.26 -2.34 2.96
N GLY A 295 -11.92 -1.05 2.78
CA GLY A 295 -12.91 0.02 2.53
C GLY A 295 -12.97 0.50 1.08
N ILE A 296 -12.10 0.01 0.20
CA ILE A 296 -12.05 0.43 -1.20
C ILE A 296 -13.08 -0.37 -1.99
N GLU A 297 -14.08 0.33 -2.55
CA GLU A 297 -15.04 -0.29 -3.47
C GLU A 297 -14.31 -0.76 -4.73
N LYS A 298 -14.80 -1.87 -5.31
CA LYS A 298 -14.30 -2.40 -6.59
C LYS A 298 -14.27 -1.30 -7.66
N ASP A 299 -13.22 -1.30 -8.45
CA ASP A 299 -13.04 -0.42 -9.62
C ASP A 299 -13.01 1.09 -9.31
N ASN A 300 -12.91 1.47 -8.03
CA ASN A 300 -12.78 2.87 -7.63
C ASN A 300 -11.33 3.21 -7.29
N ILE A 301 -10.91 4.38 -7.79
CA ILE A 301 -9.66 5.02 -7.36
C ILE A 301 -9.98 5.85 -6.13
N ASN A 302 -9.28 5.59 -5.03
CA ASN A 302 -9.36 6.39 -3.83
C ASN A 302 -8.10 7.25 -3.68
N ILE A 303 -8.28 8.54 -3.37
CA ILE A 303 -7.19 9.50 -3.20
C ILE A 303 -7.30 10.06 -1.78
N VAL A 304 -6.25 9.91 -1.00
CA VAL A 304 -6.11 10.46 0.35
C VAL A 304 -4.96 11.45 0.31
N ILE A 305 -5.24 12.71 0.66
CA ILE A 305 -4.27 13.81 0.68
C ILE A 305 -4.11 14.24 2.14
N GLY A 306 -2.94 14.03 2.69
CA GLY A 306 -2.67 14.27 4.11
C GLY A 306 -3.70 13.58 5.03
N ASP A 307 -3.30 12.95 6.08
CA ASP A 307 -4.27 12.43 7.06
C ASP A 307 -3.64 12.50 8.45
N ASP A 308 -4.24 13.33 9.32
CA ASP A 308 -3.81 13.45 10.72
C ASP A 308 -3.88 12.15 11.52
N ARG A 309 -4.57 11.13 10.99
CA ARG A 309 -4.64 9.78 11.56
C ARG A 309 -3.43 8.93 11.21
N MET A 310 -2.62 9.36 10.25
CA MET A 310 -1.40 8.68 9.81
C MET A 310 -0.21 9.06 10.67
N ASP A 311 0.84 8.25 10.64
CA ASP A 311 2.11 8.57 11.27
C ASP A 311 2.71 9.84 10.66
N SER A 312 3.54 10.53 11.43
CA SER A 312 4.10 11.86 11.08
C SER A 312 4.73 11.92 9.69
N VAL A 313 5.26 10.82 9.19
CA VAL A 313 5.88 10.73 7.84
C VAL A 313 4.83 10.67 6.73
N MET A 314 3.73 9.95 6.95
CA MET A 314 2.67 9.78 5.94
C MET A 314 1.67 10.92 5.93
N ARG A 315 1.64 11.74 7.00
CA ARG A 315 0.77 12.91 7.08
C ARG A 315 1.01 13.87 5.92
N ASP A 316 2.27 14.06 5.53
CA ASP A 316 2.66 14.96 4.46
C ASP A 316 2.63 14.28 3.06
N CYS A 317 2.17 13.03 2.99
CA CYS A 317 2.09 12.26 1.75
C CYS A 317 0.67 12.17 1.21
N SER A 318 0.54 12.00 -0.11
CA SER A 318 -0.71 11.61 -0.74
C SER A 318 -0.65 10.14 -1.13
N ILE A 319 -1.78 9.45 -0.96
CA ILE A 319 -1.90 8.03 -1.30
C ILE A 319 -3.02 7.87 -2.30
N ILE A 320 -2.70 7.24 -3.42
CA ILE A 320 -3.66 6.86 -4.45
C ILE A 320 -3.77 5.35 -4.44
N THR A 321 -4.96 4.84 -4.19
CA THR A 321 -5.22 3.40 -4.13
C THR A 321 -6.27 2.99 -5.15
N ALA A 322 -6.08 1.83 -5.76
CA ALA A 322 -7.05 1.21 -6.64
C ALA A 322 -7.10 -0.29 -6.32
N ASN A 323 -8.29 -0.87 -6.42
CA ASN A 323 -8.53 -2.29 -6.19
C ASN A 323 -8.96 -2.95 -7.51
N TYR A 324 -8.26 -4.01 -7.91
CA TYR A 324 -8.53 -4.80 -9.10
C TYR A 324 -8.82 -6.24 -8.66
N ILE A 325 -9.90 -6.82 -9.14
CA ILE A 325 -10.28 -8.21 -8.84
C ILE A 325 -10.37 -9.00 -10.13
#